data_34435227d80c05ee8725073c3f445607
#
_entry.id   34435227d80c05ee8725073c3f445607
#
_cell.length_a   1.000
_cell.length_b   1.000
_cell.length_c   1.000
_cell.angle_alpha   90.00
_cell.angle_beta   90.00
_cell.angle_gamma   90.00
#
_symmetry.space_group_name_H-M   'P 1'
#
loop_
_entity.id
_entity.type
_entity.pdbx_description
1 polymer ?
#
loop_
_entity_poly.entity_id
_entity_poly.type
_entity_poly.pdbx_seq_one_letter_code
_entity_poly.pdbx_strand_id
1 'polypeptide(L)'
;MDMTGSQRIEAPREKVYAALNDVDVLRQCIPGCEEIQKVSDNEMNAKVTLRIGPVKASFTGKVTLSDLDPPNGYTITGEGQGGMAGFAKGGAKVSLVADGGATILNYVVNADIGGKIAQLGGRLIDGTSKKLAADFFEKFGAVVGGPAPAETAAVETAAAEATPTDDAPTKGILGKLFG
;
A
#
# COMPACT_ATOMS: atom_id res chain seq x y z
N MET A 1 1.00 -16.60 12.57
CA MET A 1 1.89 -15.73 11.79
C MET A 1 1.68 -14.29 12.23
N ASP A 2 2.75 -13.61 12.54
CA ASP A 2 2.70 -12.21 12.97
C ASP A 2 3.62 -11.40 12.08
N MET A 3 3.18 -10.22 11.68
CA MET A 3 3.96 -9.35 10.82
C MET A 3 3.70 -7.89 11.20
N THR A 4 4.75 -7.10 11.27
CA THR A 4 4.63 -5.66 11.48
C THR A 4 5.41 -4.94 10.40
N GLY A 5 4.97 -3.74 10.06
CA GLY A 5 5.66 -2.96 9.06
C GLY A 5 5.26 -1.52 9.08
N SER A 6 6.00 -0.73 8.31
CA SER A 6 5.78 0.69 8.18
C SER A 6 6.10 1.10 6.74
N GLN A 7 5.27 1.98 6.18
CA GLN A 7 5.43 2.46 4.81
C GLN A 7 5.22 3.96 4.78
N ARG A 8 6.07 4.65 4.03
CA ARG A 8 5.88 6.06 3.75
C ARG A 8 5.12 6.21 2.45
N ILE A 9 4.03 6.99 2.47
CA ILE A 9 3.18 7.20 1.31
C ILE A 9 3.13 8.70 1.05
N GLU A 10 3.44 9.10 -0.18
CA GLU A 10 3.55 10.51 -0.55
C GLU A 10 2.19 11.10 -0.86
N ALA A 11 1.32 11.12 0.15
CA ALA A 11 -0.02 11.69 0.08
C ALA A 11 -0.49 12.00 1.50
N PRO A 12 -1.42 12.96 1.67
CA PRO A 12 -1.94 13.28 3.00
C PRO A 12 -2.81 12.16 3.54
N ARG A 13 -2.94 12.09 4.87
CA ARG A 13 -3.67 11.02 5.55
C ARG A 13 -5.09 10.82 5.05
N GLU A 14 -5.80 11.90 4.79
CA GLU A 14 -7.18 11.87 4.32
C GLU A 14 -7.28 11.12 2.99
N LYS A 15 -6.35 11.40 2.09
CA LYS A 15 -6.32 10.75 0.79
C LYS A 15 -5.92 9.28 0.92
N VAL A 16 -4.95 8.99 1.77
CA VAL A 16 -4.50 7.62 2.03
C VAL A 16 -5.63 6.80 2.64
N TYR A 17 -6.30 7.34 3.64
CA TYR A 17 -7.40 6.67 4.30
C TYR A 17 -8.54 6.36 3.32
N ALA A 18 -8.94 7.35 2.54
CA ALA A 18 -10.00 7.17 1.55
C ALA A 18 -9.65 6.09 0.52
N ALA A 19 -8.41 6.09 0.05
CA ALA A 19 -7.94 5.12 -0.94
C ALA A 19 -7.90 3.70 -0.37
N LEU A 20 -7.52 3.54 0.88
CA LEU A 20 -7.51 2.23 1.54
C LEU A 20 -8.89 1.63 1.69
N ASN A 21 -9.93 2.45 1.60
CA ASN A 21 -11.32 2.01 1.70
C ASN A 21 -12.03 2.02 0.33
N ASP A 22 -11.31 2.27 -0.74
CA ASP A 22 -11.84 2.32 -2.10
C ASP A 22 -11.58 0.98 -2.79
N VAL A 23 -12.66 0.27 -3.14
CA VAL A 23 -12.53 -1.06 -3.74
C VAL A 23 -11.82 -1.03 -5.10
N ASP A 24 -11.95 0.03 -5.87
CA ASP A 24 -11.27 0.15 -7.16
C ASP A 24 -9.77 0.28 -6.97
N VAL A 25 -9.35 1.04 -5.97
CA VAL A 25 -7.93 1.16 -5.61
C VAL A 25 -7.40 -0.17 -5.10
N LEU A 26 -8.14 -0.83 -4.20
CA LEU A 26 -7.73 -2.11 -3.64
C LEU A 26 -7.58 -3.17 -4.71
N ARG A 27 -8.50 -3.20 -5.68
CA ARG A 27 -8.44 -4.17 -6.78
C ARG A 27 -7.15 -4.02 -7.58
N GLN A 28 -6.71 -2.79 -7.80
CA GLN A 28 -5.48 -2.52 -8.54
C GLN A 28 -4.23 -2.86 -7.76
N CYS A 29 -4.29 -2.73 -6.43
CA CYS A 29 -3.09 -2.82 -5.59
C CYS A 29 -2.86 -4.20 -5.00
N ILE A 30 -3.92 -4.96 -4.73
CA ILE A 30 -3.79 -6.29 -4.13
C ILE A 30 -3.31 -7.27 -5.20
N PRO A 31 -2.11 -7.87 -5.02
CA PRO A 31 -1.59 -8.82 -6.01
C PRO A 31 -2.52 -10.03 -6.15
N GLY A 32 -2.86 -10.36 -7.39
CA GLY A 32 -3.69 -11.51 -7.68
C GLY A 32 -5.18 -11.31 -7.42
N CYS A 33 -5.61 -10.11 -7.10
CA CYS A 33 -7.03 -9.82 -6.85
C CYS A 33 -7.82 -9.92 -8.14
N GLU A 34 -8.78 -10.86 -8.17
CA GLU A 34 -9.68 -11.04 -9.31
C GLU A 34 -10.96 -10.27 -9.14
N GLU A 35 -11.47 -10.23 -7.90
CA GLU A 35 -12.71 -9.53 -7.57
C GLU A 35 -12.62 -8.97 -6.17
N ILE A 36 -13.21 -7.83 -5.97
CA ILE A 36 -13.45 -7.29 -4.64
C ILE A 36 -14.73 -6.46 -4.72
N GLN A 37 -15.64 -6.71 -3.80
CA GLN A 37 -16.96 -6.07 -3.78
C GLN A 37 -17.28 -5.58 -2.38
N LYS A 38 -17.77 -4.37 -2.30
CA LYS A 38 -18.24 -3.80 -1.04
C LYS A 38 -19.65 -4.28 -0.79
N VAL A 39 -19.84 -5.00 0.30
CA VAL A 39 -21.15 -5.55 0.69
C VAL A 39 -21.91 -4.54 1.55
N SER A 40 -21.17 -3.81 2.39
CA SER A 40 -21.71 -2.75 3.23
C SER A 40 -20.59 -1.73 3.49
N ASP A 41 -20.87 -0.72 4.29
CA ASP A 41 -19.86 0.32 4.56
C ASP A 41 -18.58 -0.23 5.17
N ASN A 42 -18.67 -1.36 5.88
CA ASN A 42 -17.53 -1.93 6.58
C ASN A 42 -17.28 -3.40 6.25
N GLU A 43 -17.91 -3.91 5.18
CA GLU A 43 -17.72 -5.31 4.77
C GLU A 43 -17.42 -5.41 3.29
N MET A 44 -16.48 -6.29 2.94
CA MET A 44 -16.12 -6.55 1.56
C MET A 44 -15.93 -8.04 1.36
N ASN A 45 -16.28 -8.52 0.16
CA ASN A 45 -15.93 -9.87 -0.28
C ASN A 45 -14.86 -9.76 -1.35
N ALA A 46 -13.93 -10.70 -1.35
CA ALA A 46 -12.83 -10.67 -2.30
C ALA A 46 -12.46 -12.07 -2.77
N LYS A 47 -11.96 -12.14 -3.99
CA LYS A 47 -11.38 -13.36 -4.55
C LYS A 47 -9.98 -13.03 -5.04
N VAL A 48 -9.00 -13.75 -4.51
CA VAL A 48 -7.59 -13.49 -4.78
C VAL A 48 -6.91 -14.81 -5.14
N THR A 49 -6.17 -14.82 -6.24
CA THR A 49 -5.37 -15.98 -6.62
C THR A 49 -3.92 -15.71 -6.28
N LEU A 50 -3.34 -16.58 -5.47
CA LEU A 50 -1.97 -16.44 -4.99
C LEU A 50 -1.15 -17.67 -5.31
N ARG A 51 0.16 -17.47 -5.49
CA ARG A 51 1.13 -18.55 -5.57
C ARG A 51 2.01 -18.46 -4.32
N ILE A 52 2.00 -19.54 -3.55
CA ILE A 52 2.79 -19.66 -2.34
C ILE A 52 3.72 -20.85 -2.53
N GLY A 53 4.99 -20.57 -2.91
CA GLY A 53 5.91 -21.64 -3.30
C GLY A 53 5.36 -22.43 -4.47
N PRO A 54 5.27 -23.74 -4.38
CA PRO A 54 4.73 -24.58 -5.46
C PRO A 54 3.21 -24.62 -5.50
N VAL A 55 2.52 -24.02 -4.52
CA VAL A 55 1.06 -24.05 -4.44
C VAL A 55 0.47 -22.79 -5.04
N LYS A 56 -0.43 -22.98 -6.00
CA LYS A 56 -1.23 -21.89 -6.56
C LYS A 56 -2.68 -22.15 -6.18
N ALA A 57 -3.33 -21.19 -5.59
CA ALA A 57 -4.69 -21.35 -5.11
C ALA A 57 -5.48 -20.05 -5.19
N SER A 58 -6.79 -20.20 -5.39
CA SER A 58 -7.72 -19.07 -5.31
C SER A 58 -8.38 -19.08 -3.95
N PHE A 59 -8.34 -17.94 -3.29
CA PHE A 59 -8.95 -17.76 -1.98
C PHE A 59 -10.15 -16.85 -2.13
N THR A 60 -11.26 -17.27 -1.56
CA THR A 60 -12.46 -16.44 -1.48
C THR A 60 -12.62 -16.04 -0.02
N GLY A 61 -12.75 -14.75 0.22
CA GLY A 61 -12.73 -14.27 1.58
C GLY A 61 -13.68 -13.13 1.83
N LYS A 62 -13.86 -12.88 3.12
CA LYS A 62 -14.68 -11.81 3.63
C LYS A 62 -13.78 -10.95 4.52
N VAL A 63 -13.90 -9.65 4.37
CA VAL A 63 -13.14 -8.67 5.15
C VAL A 63 -14.11 -7.74 5.84
N THR A 64 -13.90 -7.53 7.13
CA THR A 64 -14.69 -6.60 7.93
C THR A 64 -13.76 -5.53 8.49
N LEU A 65 -14.19 -4.28 8.37
CA LEU A 65 -13.48 -3.14 8.95
C LEU A 65 -14.17 -2.75 10.25
N SER A 66 -13.36 -2.45 11.26
CA SER A 66 -13.87 -2.03 12.56
C SER A 66 -12.95 -0.96 13.14
N ASP A 67 -13.36 -0.37 14.27
CA ASP A 67 -12.59 0.67 14.94
C ASP A 67 -12.21 1.79 13.98
N LEU A 68 -13.14 2.17 13.11
CA LEU A 68 -12.91 3.19 12.10
C LEU A 68 -12.69 4.54 12.75
N ASP A 69 -11.53 5.14 12.50
CA ASP A 69 -11.14 6.42 13.06
C ASP A 69 -10.46 7.26 11.97
N PRO A 70 -11.26 7.79 11.02
CA PRO A 70 -10.68 8.58 9.92
C PRO A 70 -10.11 9.89 10.42
N PRO A 71 -8.96 10.29 9.92
CA PRO A 71 -8.06 9.61 8.99
C PRO A 71 -6.92 8.87 9.71
N ASN A 72 -7.11 8.46 10.95
CA ASN A 72 -6.04 7.96 11.82
C ASN A 72 -5.79 6.47 11.71
N GLY A 73 -6.82 5.68 11.40
CA GLY A 73 -6.64 4.25 11.28
C GLY A 73 -7.92 3.44 11.37
N TYR A 74 -7.75 2.12 11.37
CA TYR A 74 -8.85 1.17 11.49
C TYR A 74 -8.30 -0.23 11.71
N THR A 75 -9.19 -1.17 12.01
CA THR A 75 -8.85 -2.58 12.17
C THR A 75 -9.50 -3.39 11.05
N ILE A 76 -8.74 -4.30 10.47
CA ILE A 76 -9.21 -5.23 9.44
C ILE A 76 -9.32 -6.61 10.09
N THR A 77 -10.44 -7.29 9.87
CA THR A 77 -10.58 -8.69 10.24
C THR A 77 -11.00 -9.43 8.99
N GLY A 78 -10.38 -10.56 8.71
CA GLY A 78 -10.67 -11.26 7.48
C GLY A 78 -10.46 -12.76 7.57
N GLU A 79 -11.08 -13.45 6.62
CA GLU A 79 -11.02 -14.90 6.54
C GLU A 79 -11.09 -15.27 5.07
N GLY A 80 -10.16 -16.11 4.61
CA GLY A 80 -10.11 -16.58 3.24
C GLY A 80 -10.05 -18.09 3.18
N GLN A 81 -10.86 -18.67 2.29
CA GLN A 81 -10.93 -20.11 2.07
C GLN A 81 -10.35 -20.45 0.71
N GLY A 82 -9.39 -21.35 0.66
CA GLY A 82 -8.73 -21.77 -0.55
C GLY A 82 -9.04 -23.22 -0.94
N GLY A 83 -10.11 -23.78 -0.42
CA GLY A 83 -10.47 -25.16 -0.68
C GLY A 83 -9.39 -26.12 -0.21
N MET A 84 -8.87 -26.95 -1.12
CA MET A 84 -7.84 -27.92 -0.77
C MET A 84 -6.53 -27.29 -0.34
N ALA A 85 -6.29 -26.06 -0.73
CA ALA A 85 -5.06 -25.35 -0.33
C ALA A 85 -5.07 -24.95 1.14
N GLY A 86 -6.26 -24.80 1.74
CA GLY A 86 -6.37 -24.45 3.13
C GLY A 86 -7.07 -23.12 3.34
N PHE A 87 -6.73 -22.46 4.44
CA PHE A 87 -7.39 -21.22 4.80
C PHE A 87 -6.41 -20.27 5.50
N ALA A 88 -6.81 -19.02 5.56
CA ALA A 88 -6.12 -18.01 6.34
C ALA A 88 -7.18 -17.12 7.00
N LYS A 89 -7.02 -16.82 8.28
CA LYS A 89 -7.90 -15.90 8.97
C LYS A 89 -7.11 -15.08 9.98
N GLY A 90 -7.56 -13.87 10.21
CA GLY A 90 -6.87 -13.01 11.16
C GLY A 90 -7.23 -11.56 10.94
N GLY A 91 -6.32 -10.68 11.32
CA GLY A 91 -6.58 -9.27 11.21
C GLY A 91 -5.33 -8.43 11.16
N ALA A 92 -5.55 -7.17 10.89
CA ALA A 92 -4.50 -6.17 10.87
C ALA A 92 -5.01 -4.89 11.51
N LYS A 93 -4.13 -4.25 12.28
CA LYS A 93 -4.40 -2.92 12.80
C LYS A 93 -3.57 -1.94 12.00
N VAL A 94 -4.23 -0.94 11.44
CA VAL A 94 -3.59 0.05 10.58
C VAL A 94 -3.67 1.41 11.27
N SER A 95 -2.54 2.12 11.31
CA SER A 95 -2.50 3.49 11.81
C SER A 95 -1.76 4.39 10.84
N LEU A 96 -2.24 5.62 10.70
CA LEU A 96 -1.69 6.61 9.79
C LEU A 96 -1.23 7.82 10.59
N VAL A 97 0.02 8.21 10.38
CA VAL A 97 0.62 9.36 11.05
C VAL A 97 1.05 10.35 9.98
N ALA A 98 0.68 11.61 10.15
CA ALA A 98 1.07 12.65 9.21
C ALA A 98 2.57 12.95 9.35
N ASP A 99 3.22 13.15 8.20
CA ASP A 99 4.63 13.50 8.15
C ASP A 99 4.78 14.55 7.04
N GLY A 100 4.52 15.81 7.39
CA GLY A 100 4.43 16.88 6.41
C GLY A 100 3.28 16.63 5.46
N GLY A 101 3.54 16.61 4.16
CA GLY A 101 2.54 16.29 3.14
C GLY A 101 2.40 14.80 2.87
N ALA A 102 3.18 13.97 3.56
CA ALA A 102 3.17 12.53 3.40
C ALA A 102 2.52 11.86 4.61
N THR A 103 2.37 10.54 4.52
CA THR A 103 1.79 9.72 5.58
C THR A 103 2.72 8.56 5.89
N ILE A 104 2.92 8.28 7.17
CA ILE A 104 3.55 7.04 7.60
C ILE A 104 2.44 6.07 7.99
N LEU A 105 2.34 4.99 7.25
CA LEU A 105 1.37 3.93 7.53
C LEU A 105 2.06 2.83 8.32
N ASN A 106 1.53 2.53 9.50
CA ASN A 106 2.03 1.44 10.33
C ASN A 106 0.99 0.35 10.38
N TYR A 107 1.43 -0.91 10.36
CA TYR A 107 0.50 -2.02 10.45
C TYR A 107 1.05 -3.15 11.31
N VAL A 108 0.12 -3.83 11.97
CA VAL A 108 0.40 -5.04 12.77
C VAL A 108 -0.58 -6.10 12.31
N VAL A 109 -0.05 -7.24 11.85
CA VAL A 109 -0.86 -8.33 11.31
C VAL A 109 -0.73 -9.56 12.20
N ASN A 110 -1.86 -10.20 12.48
CA ASN A 110 -1.90 -11.53 13.11
C ASN A 110 -2.77 -12.41 12.23
N ALA A 111 -2.28 -13.59 11.90
CA ALA A 111 -3.03 -14.51 11.05
C ALA A 111 -2.79 -15.96 11.45
N ASP A 112 -3.86 -16.75 11.36
CA ASP A 112 -3.80 -18.19 11.49
C ASP A 112 -3.92 -18.79 10.10
N ILE A 113 -2.97 -19.65 9.77
CA ILE A 113 -2.90 -20.31 8.47
C ILE A 113 -3.09 -21.80 8.72
N GLY A 114 -4.00 -22.43 7.98
CA GLY A 114 -4.28 -23.85 8.13
C GLY A 114 -4.36 -24.56 6.80
N GLY A 115 -4.37 -25.90 6.86
CA GLY A 115 -4.46 -26.72 5.69
C GLY A 115 -3.14 -26.92 4.98
N LYS A 116 -3.22 -27.17 3.67
CA LYS A 116 -2.05 -27.55 2.87
C LYS A 116 -0.98 -26.45 2.84
N ILE A 117 -1.39 -25.19 2.76
CA ILE A 117 -0.43 -24.09 2.71
C ILE A 117 0.35 -23.97 4.03
N ALA A 118 -0.25 -24.33 5.15
CA ALA A 118 0.46 -24.31 6.43
C ALA A 118 1.63 -25.28 6.45
N GLN A 119 1.54 -26.37 5.68
CA GLN A 119 2.59 -27.40 5.61
C GLN A 119 3.81 -26.93 4.85
N LEU A 120 3.73 -25.80 4.15
CA LEU A 120 4.87 -25.22 3.44
C LEU A 120 5.91 -24.62 4.38
N GLY A 121 5.51 -24.38 5.63
CA GLY A 121 6.41 -23.88 6.67
C GLY A 121 6.34 -22.38 6.85
N GLY A 122 6.63 -21.95 8.07
CA GLY A 122 6.52 -20.54 8.44
C GLY A 122 7.44 -19.62 7.65
N ARG A 123 8.65 -20.09 7.32
CA ARG A 123 9.60 -19.27 6.58
C ARG A 123 9.07 -18.89 5.20
N LEU A 124 8.47 -19.86 4.49
CA LEU A 124 7.92 -19.61 3.16
C LEU A 124 6.69 -18.70 3.25
N ILE A 125 5.84 -18.92 4.25
CA ILE A 125 4.66 -18.11 4.47
C ILE A 125 5.05 -16.67 4.81
N ASP A 126 6.02 -16.49 5.70
CA ASP A 126 6.50 -15.17 6.07
C ASP A 126 7.09 -14.43 4.86
N GLY A 127 7.91 -15.11 4.08
CA GLY A 127 8.52 -14.53 2.89
C GLY A 127 7.48 -14.10 1.86
N THR A 128 6.48 -14.94 1.63
CA THR A 128 5.39 -14.63 0.71
C THR A 128 4.56 -13.44 1.22
N SER A 129 4.27 -13.42 2.51
CA SER A 129 3.48 -12.34 3.11
C SER A 129 4.19 -11.00 2.98
N LYS A 130 5.50 -10.98 3.22
CA LYS A 130 6.30 -9.76 3.09
C LYS A 130 6.33 -9.28 1.64
N LYS A 131 6.44 -10.21 0.70
CA LYS A 131 6.44 -9.86 -0.71
C LYS A 131 5.08 -9.30 -1.14
N LEU A 132 4.00 -9.91 -0.69
CA LEU A 132 2.65 -9.42 -0.99
C LEU A 132 2.44 -8.01 -0.44
N ALA A 133 2.90 -7.75 0.78
CA ALA A 133 2.81 -6.42 1.37
C ALA A 133 3.63 -5.40 0.57
N ALA A 134 4.85 -5.77 0.19
CA ALA A 134 5.71 -4.89 -0.60
C ALA A 134 5.08 -4.55 -1.94
N ASP A 135 4.56 -5.56 -2.64
CA ASP A 135 3.91 -5.37 -3.94
C ASP A 135 2.66 -4.49 -3.79
N PHE A 136 1.89 -4.71 -2.73
CA PHE A 136 0.70 -3.91 -2.47
C PHE A 136 1.07 -2.44 -2.29
N PHE A 137 2.04 -2.15 -1.42
CA PHE A 137 2.39 -0.77 -1.10
C PHE A 137 3.10 -0.07 -2.26
N GLU A 138 3.82 -0.80 -3.09
CA GLU A 138 4.41 -0.23 -4.30
C GLU A 138 3.31 0.29 -5.23
N LYS A 139 2.31 -0.54 -5.50
CA LYS A 139 1.19 -0.17 -6.35
C LYS A 139 0.33 0.91 -5.70
N PHE A 140 0.09 0.77 -4.41
CA PHE A 140 -0.71 1.73 -3.66
C PHE A 140 -0.07 3.12 -3.69
N GLY A 141 1.24 3.18 -3.46
CA GLY A 141 1.97 4.43 -3.51
C GLY A 141 1.89 5.09 -4.88
N ALA A 142 1.97 4.30 -5.96
CA ALA A 142 1.86 4.82 -7.31
C ALA A 142 0.46 5.38 -7.60
N VAL A 143 -0.58 4.72 -7.10
CA VAL A 143 -1.97 5.16 -7.32
C VAL A 143 -2.29 6.42 -6.51
N VAL A 144 -1.90 6.44 -5.24
CA VAL A 144 -2.28 7.49 -4.30
C VAL A 144 -1.34 8.68 -4.37
N GLY A 145 -0.02 8.41 -4.45
CA GLY A 145 1.00 9.44 -4.48
C GLY A 145 1.22 10.05 -5.86
N GLY A 146 0.65 9.45 -6.88
CA GLY A 146 0.91 9.86 -8.25
C GLY A 146 2.23 9.31 -8.75
N PRO A 147 2.62 9.67 -9.92
CA PRO A 147 3.84 9.14 -10.53
C PRO A 147 5.06 9.60 -9.80
N ALA A 148 5.46 9.55 -9.09
CA ALA A 148 6.51 9.84 -8.47
C ALA A 148 7.18 10.11 -7.73
N PRO A 149 7.12 9.71 -7.82
CA PRO A 149 7.74 9.95 -7.25
C PRO A 149 8.55 10.08 -7.23
N ALA A 150 8.28 9.98 -7.77
CA ALA A 150 8.88 10.13 -7.97
C ALA A 150 9.50 10.54 -7.82
N GLU A 151 9.31 10.60 -7.97
CA GLU A 151 9.70 11.10 -8.05
C GLU A 151 10.09 11.85 -7.70
N THR A 152 9.71 11.94 -7.72
CA THR A 152 9.99 12.74 -7.54
C THR A 152 10.45 13.32 -7.14
N ALA A 153 10.41 13.44 -7.19
CA ALA A 153 10.85 14.17 -7.02
C ALA A 153 11.41 14.67 -6.83
N ALA A 154 11.41 14.71 -7.00
CA ALA A 154 11.92 15.37 -7.04
C ALA A 154 12.38 15.90 -7.03
N VAL A 155 12.18 15.92 -7.11
CA VAL A 155 12.56 16.62 -7.38
C VAL A 155 12.91 17.30 -7.28
N GLU A 156 12.67 17.40 -7.30
CA GLU A 156 12.97 18.15 -7.45
C GLU A 156 13.51 18.75 -7.47
N THR A 157 13.40 18.70 -7.53
CA THR A 157 13.88 19.45 -7.78
C THR A 157 14.38 20.03 -7.98
N ALA A 158 14.38 20.14 -8.04
CA ALA A 158 14.77 20.86 -8.43
C ALA A 158 15.10 21.51 -8.66
N ALA A 159 14.92 21.63 -8.70
CA ALA A 159 15.16 22.42 -9.15
C ALA A 159 15.49 23.13 -9.21
N ALA A 160 15.30 23.17 -9.18
CA ALA A 160 15.60 23.98 -9.45
C ALA A 160 16.12 24.58 -9.52
N GLU A 161 15.98 24.48 -9.57
CA GLU A 161 16.43 25.19 -9.91
C GLU A 161 16.83 25.88 -10.17
N ALA A 162 16.68 25.92 -10.25
CA ALA A 162 16.96 26.77 -10.71
C ALA A 162 17.38 27.48 -10.90
N THR A 163 17.16 27.42 -10.95
CA THR A 163 17.48 28.27 -11.30
C THR A 163 17.91 28.99 -11.52
N PRO A 164 17.88 29.11 -11.57
CA PRO A 164 18.21 29.98 -11.98
C PRO A 164 18.65 30.62 -12.18
N THR A 165 18.44 30.49 -12.21
CA THR A 165 18.84 31.30 -12.64
C THR A 165 19.26 31.87 -12.86
N ASP A 166 19.01 31.73 -12.80
CA ASP A 166 19.36 32.50 -13.25
C ASP A 166 19.77 33.09 -13.39
N ASP A 167 19.58 32.96 -13.24
CA ASP A 167 19.94 33.76 -13.59
C ASP A 167 20.46 34.40 -13.81
N ALA A 168 20.47 34.38 -13.71
CA ALA A 168 20.90 35.22 -14.10
C ALA A 168 21.38 35.89 -14.47
N PRO A 169 21.32 35.90 -14.48
CA PRO A 169 21.69 36.68 -15.03
C PRO A 169 22.13 37.31 -15.18
N THR A 170 21.92 37.14 -15.00
CA THR A 170 22.33 37.95 -15.38
C THR A 170 22.93 38.47 -15.68
N LYS A 171 22.92 38.45 -15.56
CA LYS A 171 23.40 39.13 -16.02
C LYS A 171 23.91 39.69 -16.50
N GLY A 172 24.06 39.34 -16.37
CA GLY A 172 24.46 39.98 -16.89
C GLY A 172 24.71 40.58 -17.46
N ILE A 173 24.49 40.61 -17.35
CA ILE A 173 24.62 41.22 -17.95
C ILE A 173 25.12 42.09 -18.28
N LEU A 174 25.05 42.12 -17.97
CA LEU A 174 25.33 42.90 -18.31
C LEU A 174 26.12 43.46 -18.70
N GLY A 175 26.35 43.25 -18.57
CA GLY A 175 26.95 43.76 -18.95
C GLY A 175 27.37 44.28 -19.65
N LYS A 176 27.24 44.26 -19.83
CA LYS A 176 27.41 44.71 -20.57
C LYS A 176 27.49 45.54 -21.12
N LEU A 177 27.31 45.54 -21.01
CA LEU A 177 27.17 46.23 -21.59
C LEU A 177 27.78 47.07 -21.92
N PHE A 178 28.00 47.24 -21.71
CA PHE A 178 28.47 47.94 -22.06
C PHE A 178 29.01 48.42 -22.48
N GLY A 179 28.80 48.30 -22.40
CA GLY A 179 29.09 48.62 -22.87
C GLY A 179 29.29 49.01 -23.17
#